data_079a0cb6cc19bb70154931d0256bfd77
#
_entry.id   079a0cb6cc19bb70154931d0256bfd77
#
_cell.length_a   1.000
_cell.length_b   1.000
_cell.length_c   1.000
_cell.angle_alpha   90.00
_cell.angle_beta   90.00
_cell.angle_gamma   90.00
#
_symmetry.space_group_name_H-M   'P 1'
#
loop_
_entity.id
_entity.type
_entity.pdbx_description
1 polymer ?
#
loop_
_entity_poly.entity_id
_entity_poly.type
_entity_poly.pdbx_seq_one_letter_code
_entity_poly.pdbx_strand_id
1 'polypeptide(L)'
;MTSSLTQIRTDLWETRTDSPFPGLTTHAYLWKANGHNALFYCPATDADFGAIDELGGVDHQYLSHQDEAGPMLARIAETFGARLHAPAAELATIGRHAHVDVPVSSRHLDAAGVEVIPTPGHTPGSTSYLVAGSDGRYLFTGDTMFVSADDRWSTFVIPGVGDTAALSDSLELLATLQPDVVISSAFGATAVTVLGTRRWTDCVAEAQGSIAAHR
;
A
#
# COMPACT_ATOMS: atom_id res chain seq x y z
N MET A 1 -0.12 23.63 -16.54
CA MET A 1 -0.79 22.33 -16.35
C MET A 1 -0.78 22.09 -14.86
N THR A 2 -1.93 21.99 -14.23
CA THR A 2 -2.00 21.71 -12.78
C THR A 2 -1.51 20.29 -12.54
N SER A 3 -0.44 20.12 -11.76
CA SER A 3 0.00 18.83 -11.24
C SER A 3 -1.19 18.17 -10.55
N SER A 4 -1.42 16.90 -10.81
CA SER A 4 -2.44 16.13 -10.11
C SER A 4 -1.87 15.45 -8.85
N LEU A 5 -0.53 15.44 -8.70
CA LEU A 5 0.14 15.00 -7.49
C LEU A 5 -0.22 15.94 -6.34
N THR A 6 -0.87 15.44 -5.31
CA THR A 6 -1.40 16.24 -4.22
C THR A 6 -0.61 16.00 -2.95
N GLN A 7 -0.07 17.04 -2.34
CA GLN A 7 0.57 16.94 -1.03
C GLN A 7 -0.49 16.77 0.05
N ILE A 8 -0.48 15.64 0.75
CA ILE A 8 -1.44 15.31 1.82
C ILE A 8 -0.83 15.38 3.24
N ARG A 9 0.49 15.31 3.34
CA ARG A 9 1.30 15.57 4.54
C ARG A 9 2.59 16.29 4.14
N THR A 10 3.33 16.81 5.08
CA THR A 10 4.59 17.53 4.81
C THR A 10 5.59 16.67 4.02
N ASP A 11 5.55 15.36 4.20
CA ASP A 11 6.45 14.36 3.61
C ASP A 11 5.73 13.31 2.75
N LEU A 12 4.42 13.49 2.48
CA LEU A 12 3.61 12.51 1.75
C LEU A 12 2.73 13.15 0.68
N TRP A 13 2.78 12.61 -0.52
CA TRP A 13 1.98 13.00 -1.68
C TRP A 13 1.20 11.81 -2.21
N GLU A 14 -0.04 12.05 -2.67
CA GLU A 14 -0.82 11.08 -3.41
C GLU A 14 -0.82 11.39 -4.90
N THR A 15 -0.77 10.34 -5.73
CA THR A 15 -0.93 10.45 -7.18
C THR A 15 -2.39 10.72 -7.53
N ARG A 16 -2.66 11.03 -8.80
CA ARG A 16 -4.04 11.12 -9.29
C ARG A 16 -4.80 9.84 -9.01
N THR A 17 -6.09 10.01 -8.82
CA THR A 17 -7.04 8.90 -8.67
C THR A 17 -7.10 8.05 -9.93
N ASP A 18 -7.07 6.74 -9.76
CA ASP A 18 -7.48 5.76 -10.76
C ASP A 18 -8.75 5.04 -10.32
N SER A 19 -9.51 4.52 -11.27
CA SER A 19 -10.75 3.78 -11.03
C SER A 19 -10.81 2.59 -11.99
N PRO A 20 -10.07 1.50 -11.68
CA PRO A 20 -9.97 0.34 -12.56
C PRO A 20 -11.32 -0.33 -12.81
N PHE A 21 -12.24 -0.25 -11.84
CA PHE A 21 -13.63 -0.71 -12.00
C PHE A 21 -14.61 0.22 -11.27
N PRO A 22 -15.93 0.18 -11.60
CA PRO A 22 -16.95 0.91 -10.85
C PRO A 22 -16.93 0.55 -9.35
N GLY A 23 -16.82 1.57 -8.49
CA GLY A 23 -16.81 1.40 -7.04
C GLY A 23 -15.46 1.08 -6.41
N LEU A 24 -14.40 0.95 -7.20
CA LEU A 24 -13.03 0.83 -6.71
C LEU A 24 -12.21 2.05 -7.13
N THR A 25 -11.58 2.67 -6.16
CA THR A 25 -10.68 3.82 -6.36
C THR A 25 -9.31 3.47 -5.80
N THR A 26 -8.24 3.89 -6.52
CA THR A 26 -6.86 3.61 -6.14
C THR A 26 -5.96 4.83 -6.27
N HIS A 27 -4.91 4.89 -5.44
CA HIS A 27 -3.80 5.83 -5.54
C HIS A 27 -2.48 5.11 -5.30
N ALA A 28 -1.38 5.73 -5.76
CA ALA A 28 -0.03 5.48 -5.23
C ALA A 28 0.41 6.67 -4.37
N TYR A 29 1.39 6.45 -3.50
CA TYR A 29 1.83 7.46 -2.53
C TYR A 29 3.34 7.61 -2.54
N LEU A 30 3.82 8.85 -2.73
CA LEU A 30 5.23 9.18 -2.62
C LEU A 30 5.52 9.69 -1.21
N TRP A 31 6.33 8.97 -0.46
CA TRP A 31 6.85 9.38 0.84
C TRP A 31 8.31 9.77 0.72
N LYS A 32 8.67 10.91 1.32
CA LYS A 32 10.03 11.48 1.29
C LYS A 32 10.56 11.63 2.70
N ALA A 33 11.52 10.80 3.07
CA ALA A 33 12.19 10.91 4.37
C ALA A 33 13.57 10.26 4.32
N ASN A 34 14.41 10.61 5.28
CA ASN A 34 15.73 10.01 5.47
C ASN A 34 16.66 10.09 4.24
N GLY A 35 16.42 11.03 3.33
CA GLY A 35 17.20 11.17 2.08
C GLY A 35 16.78 10.19 0.99
N HIS A 36 15.67 9.50 1.14
CA HIS A 36 15.08 8.56 0.18
C HIS A 36 13.66 8.97 -0.22
N ASN A 37 13.30 8.65 -1.44
CA ASN A 37 11.95 8.77 -1.97
C ASN A 37 11.36 7.37 -2.18
N ALA A 38 10.34 7.02 -1.43
CA ALA A 38 9.65 5.73 -1.50
C ALA A 38 8.26 5.90 -2.13
N LEU A 39 7.98 5.16 -3.19
CA LEU A 39 6.66 5.09 -3.81
C LEU A 39 5.96 3.81 -3.33
N PHE A 40 4.88 3.95 -2.60
CA PHE A 40 4.03 2.84 -2.19
C PHE A 40 2.92 2.63 -3.22
N TYR A 41 2.68 1.35 -3.57
CA TYR A 41 1.74 0.90 -4.59
C TYR A 41 2.19 1.23 -6.02
N CYS A 42 1.28 1.10 -6.98
CA CYS A 42 1.59 1.36 -8.39
C CYS A 42 0.53 2.30 -8.98
N PRO A 43 0.92 3.46 -9.53
CA PRO A 43 -0.02 4.34 -10.23
C PRO A 43 -0.45 3.69 -11.55
N ALA A 44 -1.66 3.98 -12.02
CA ALA A 44 -2.17 3.45 -13.27
C ALA A 44 -1.53 4.07 -14.52
N THR A 45 -0.96 5.28 -14.40
CA THR A 45 -0.37 6.03 -15.52
C THR A 45 0.90 6.77 -15.09
N ASP A 46 1.70 7.21 -16.08
CA ASP A 46 2.90 8.03 -15.88
C ASP A 46 2.60 9.55 -15.82
N ALA A 47 1.34 9.93 -15.77
CA ALA A 47 0.93 11.33 -15.90
C ALA A 47 1.43 12.24 -14.74
N ASP A 48 1.81 11.68 -13.59
CA ASP A 48 2.38 12.42 -12.46
C ASP A 48 3.91 12.34 -12.38
N PHE A 49 4.57 11.62 -13.31
CA PHE A 49 6.01 11.39 -13.27
C PHE A 49 6.84 12.68 -13.33
N GLY A 50 6.39 13.68 -14.10
CA GLY A 50 7.06 14.98 -14.13
C GLY A 50 7.06 15.68 -12.78
N ALA A 51 5.94 15.63 -12.03
CA ALA A 51 5.85 16.21 -10.70
C ALA A 51 6.63 15.38 -9.66
N ILE A 52 6.67 14.06 -9.81
CA ILE A 52 7.50 13.17 -8.97
C ILE A 52 8.99 13.47 -9.21
N ASP A 53 9.40 13.70 -10.46
CA ASP A 53 10.79 14.05 -10.82
C ASP A 53 11.22 15.38 -10.18
N GLU A 54 10.34 16.40 -10.22
CA GLU A 54 10.57 17.69 -9.53
C GLU A 54 10.77 17.54 -8.01
N LEU A 55 10.19 16.48 -7.42
CA LEU A 55 10.39 16.13 -6.01
C LEU A 55 11.63 15.27 -5.76
N GLY A 56 12.40 14.89 -6.81
CA GLY A 56 13.63 14.12 -6.73
C GLY A 56 13.49 12.66 -7.18
N GLY A 57 12.40 12.31 -7.86
CA GLY A 57 12.17 10.97 -8.41
C GLY A 57 11.74 9.93 -7.37
N VAL A 58 12.04 8.66 -7.67
CA VAL A 58 11.74 7.49 -6.83
C VAL A 58 13.01 6.65 -6.68
N ASP A 59 13.45 6.39 -5.44
CA ASP A 59 14.57 5.49 -5.14
C ASP A 59 14.10 4.04 -4.94
N HIS A 60 12.94 3.90 -4.28
CA HIS A 60 12.37 2.61 -3.92
C HIS A 60 10.87 2.58 -4.26
N GLN A 61 10.41 1.52 -4.91
CA GLN A 61 8.99 1.23 -5.07
C GLN A 61 8.62 0.02 -4.22
N TYR A 62 7.52 0.11 -3.45
CA TYR A 62 7.01 -0.94 -2.56
C TYR A 62 5.63 -1.39 -3.05
N LEU A 63 5.57 -2.59 -3.61
CA LEU A 63 4.33 -3.19 -4.07
C LEU A 63 3.71 -4.03 -2.96
N SER A 64 2.42 -3.83 -2.65
CA SER A 64 1.79 -4.55 -1.56
C SER A 64 1.40 -5.97 -1.96
N HIS A 65 0.96 -6.20 -3.20
CA HIS A 65 0.55 -7.50 -3.72
C HIS A 65 0.49 -7.53 -5.26
N GLN A 66 0.27 -8.72 -5.82
CA GLN A 66 0.35 -8.97 -7.26
C GLN A 66 -0.68 -8.22 -8.12
N ASP A 67 -1.85 -7.85 -7.57
CA ASP A 67 -2.91 -7.23 -8.37
C ASP A 67 -2.63 -5.76 -8.69
N GLU A 68 -1.67 -5.14 -7.98
CA GLU A 68 -1.12 -3.83 -8.32
C GLU A 68 -0.11 -3.90 -9.48
N ALA A 69 0.34 -5.11 -9.86
CA ALA A 69 1.36 -5.25 -10.87
C ALA A 69 0.84 -4.95 -12.28
N GLY A 70 1.52 -4.04 -12.96
CA GLY A 70 1.18 -3.62 -14.30
C GLY A 70 2.36 -3.01 -15.06
N PRO A 71 2.13 -2.49 -16.28
CA PRO A 71 3.18 -1.91 -17.11
C PRO A 71 3.92 -0.73 -16.46
N MET A 72 3.28 -0.05 -15.48
CA MET A 72 3.89 1.08 -14.79
C MET A 72 5.07 0.68 -13.90
N LEU A 73 5.17 -0.58 -13.44
CA LEU A 73 6.34 -1.05 -12.71
C LEU A 73 7.64 -0.90 -13.53
N ALA A 74 7.63 -1.37 -14.79
CA ALA A 74 8.77 -1.19 -15.69
C ALA A 74 9.03 0.29 -15.99
N ARG A 75 7.97 1.09 -16.21
CA ARG A 75 8.09 2.51 -16.49
C ARG A 75 8.72 3.30 -15.34
N ILE A 76 8.38 2.98 -14.09
CA ILE A 76 8.96 3.58 -12.88
C ILE A 76 10.45 3.23 -12.79
N ALA A 77 10.80 1.96 -12.96
CA ALA A 77 12.19 1.51 -12.97
C ALA A 77 13.02 2.18 -14.08
N GLU A 78 12.48 2.27 -15.31
CA GLU A 78 13.13 2.91 -16.45
C GLU A 78 13.31 4.43 -16.27
N THR A 79 12.30 5.11 -15.67
CA THR A 79 12.29 6.55 -15.58
C THR A 79 13.16 7.05 -14.42
N PHE A 80 13.08 6.39 -13.26
CA PHE A 80 13.70 6.87 -12.03
C PHE A 80 14.88 6.00 -11.56
N GLY A 81 15.07 4.81 -12.15
CA GLY A 81 16.05 3.85 -11.63
C GLY A 81 15.62 3.22 -10.30
N ALA A 82 14.32 3.29 -9.98
CA ALA A 82 13.76 2.81 -8.73
C ALA A 82 13.97 1.30 -8.54
N ARG A 83 14.32 0.91 -7.31
CA ARG A 83 14.41 -0.50 -6.93
C ARG A 83 13.02 -1.01 -6.51
N LEU A 84 12.55 -2.09 -7.15
CA LEU A 84 11.26 -2.69 -6.85
C LEU A 84 11.38 -3.68 -5.68
N HIS A 85 10.67 -3.40 -4.58
CA HIS A 85 10.42 -4.30 -3.46
C HIS A 85 9.05 -4.93 -3.65
N ALA A 86 8.98 -6.26 -3.67
CA ALA A 86 7.72 -6.96 -3.91
C ALA A 86 7.67 -8.32 -3.18
N PRO A 87 6.46 -8.84 -2.88
CA PRO A 87 6.29 -10.10 -2.18
C PRO A 87 6.95 -11.29 -2.90
N ALA A 88 7.79 -12.03 -2.18
CA ALA A 88 8.48 -13.21 -2.71
C ALA A 88 7.51 -14.32 -3.15
N ALA A 89 6.36 -14.44 -2.48
CA ALA A 89 5.34 -15.43 -2.82
C ALA A 89 4.67 -15.17 -4.19
N GLU A 90 4.82 -13.96 -4.76
CA GLU A 90 4.12 -13.54 -5.97
C GLU A 90 5.08 -13.16 -7.13
N LEU A 91 6.36 -13.48 -6.99
CA LEU A 91 7.38 -13.17 -8.00
C LEU A 91 7.04 -13.67 -9.41
N ALA A 92 6.36 -14.82 -9.53
CA ALA A 92 5.98 -15.38 -10.82
C ALA A 92 4.96 -14.51 -11.57
N THR A 93 4.09 -13.80 -10.85
CA THR A 93 3.10 -12.89 -11.42
C THR A 93 3.71 -11.51 -11.65
N ILE A 94 4.31 -10.92 -10.62
CA ILE A 94 4.90 -9.58 -10.66
C ILE A 94 6.05 -9.50 -11.67
N GLY A 95 6.89 -10.53 -11.73
CA GLY A 95 8.04 -10.62 -12.64
C GLY A 95 7.69 -10.65 -14.14
N ARG A 96 6.41 -10.77 -14.49
CA ARG A 96 5.95 -10.60 -15.89
C ARG A 96 5.90 -9.12 -16.31
N HIS A 97 5.87 -8.20 -15.34
CA HIS A 97 5.73 -6.77 -15.55
C HIS A 97 7.04 -6.00 -15.32
N ALA A 98 7.86 -6.42 -14.36
CA ALA A 98 9.14 -5.80 -14.07
C ALA A 98 10.07 -6.76 -13.31
N HIS A 99 11.37 -6.47 -13.34
CA HIS A 99 12.34 -7.15 -12.47
C HIS A 99 12.10 -6.75 -11.00
N VAL A 100 12.04 -7.73 -10.10
CA VAL A 100 11.95 -7.49 -8.66
C VAL A 100 13.36 -7.48 -8.09
N ASP A 101 13.83 -6.32 -7.61
CA ASP A 101 15.18 -6.15 -7.06
C ASP A 101 15.30 -6.69 -5.63
N VAL A 102 14.23 -6.56 -4.85
CA VAL A 102 14.20 -6.94 -3.43
C VAL A 102 12.96 -7.80 -3.14
N PRO A 103 13.09 -9.14 -3.24
CA PRO A 103 12.01 -10.03 -2.82
C PRO A 103 11.77 -9.98 -1.30
N VAL A 104 10.52 -9.73 -0.90
CA VAL A 104 10.10 -9.64 0.50
C VAL A 104 9.53 -10.98 0.97
N SER A 105 10.09 -11.57 2.03
CA SER A 105 9.63 -12.84 2.60
C SER A 105 9.44 -12.83 4.12
N SER A 106 9.92 -11.80 4.80
CA SER A 106 9.87 -11.72 6.27
C SER A 106 9.78 -10.29 6.76
N ARG A 107 9.27 -10.09 7.98
CA ARG A 107 9.23 -8.79 8.63
C ARG A 107 10.63 -8.28 8.94
N HIS A 108 10.94 -7.04 8.57
CA HIS A 108 12.20 -6.36 8.84
C HIS A 108 12.05 -4.85 8.67
N LEU A 109 12.98 -4.10 9.24
CA LEU A 109 13.20 -2.69 8.95
C LEU A 109 14.29 -2.60 7.88
N ASP A 110 14.01 -1.93 6.78
CA ASP A 110 15.00 -1.77 5.71
C ASP A 110 15.87 -0.50 5.87
N ALA A 111 16.82 -0.30 4.95
CA ALA A 111 17.76 0.81 5.00
C ALA A 111 17.11 2.18 4.70
N ALA A 112 15.97 2.21 4.02
CA ALA A 112 15.19 3.43 3.75
C ALA A 112 14.32 3.84 4.95
N GLY A 113 14.25 3.02 5.99
CA GLY A 113 13.45 3.26 7.19
C GLY A 113 12.01 2.77 7.07
N VAL A 114 11.74 1.88 6.12
CA VAL A 114 10.44 1.24 5.93
C VAL A 114 10.42 -0.09 6.70
N GLU A 115 9.49 -0.23 7.64
CA GLU A 115 9.21 -1.51 8.26
C GLU A 115 8.31 -2.33 7.34
N VAL A 116 8.86 -3.39 6.79
CA VAL A 116 8.20 -4.32 5.86
C VAL A 116 7.52 -5.41 6.66
N ILE A 117 6.21 -5.59 6.47
CA ILE A 117 5.38 -6.47 7.30
C ILE A 117 4.54 -7.37 6.38
N PRO A 118 4.96 -8.62 6.09
CA PRO A 118 4.11 -9.56 5.38
C PRO A 118 2.77 -9.76 6.09
N THR A 119 1.67 -9.57 5.36
CA THR A 119 0.29 -9.68 5.83
C THR A 119 -0.53 -10.52 4.83
N PRO A 120 -0.18 -11.81 4.63
CA PRO A 120 -0.86 -12.67 3.68
C PRO A 120 -2.34 -12.83 4.04
N GLY A 121 -3.17 -13.09 3.01
CA GLY A 121 -4.58 -13.39 3.21
C GLY A 121 -5.47 -12.83 2.13
N HIS A 122 -5.39 -11.55 1.80
CA HIS A 122 -6.02 -11.00 0.60
C HIS A 122 -5.47 -11.70 -0.64
N THR A 123 -4.14 -11.72 -0.77
CA THR A 123 -3.37 -12.61 -1.64
C THR A 123 -2.28 -13.31 -0.83
N PRO A 124 -1.61 -14.37 -1.36
CA PRO A 124 -0.54 -15.07 -0.65
C PRO A 124 0.66 -14.20 -0.28
N GLY A 125 0.91 -13.14 -1.04
CA GLY A 125 2.06 -12.25 -0.86
C GLY A 125 1.72 -10.92 -0.22
N SER A 126 0.46 -10.63 0.10
CA SER A 126 0.06 -9.33 0.66
C SER A 126 1.02 -8.87 1.74
N THR A 127 1.46 -7.62 1.65
CA THR A 127 2.48 -7.02 2.52
C THR A 127 2.06 -5.60 2.88
N SER A 128 2.11 -5.27 4.15
CA SER A 128 1.90 -3.91 4.67
C SER A 128 3.25 -3.25 4.96
N TYR A 129 3.25 -1.92 5.00
CA TYR A 129 4.46 -1.14 5.26
C TYR A 129 4.19 -0.08 6.31
N LEU A 130 5.11 0.11 7.26
CA LEU A 130 5.00 1.10 8.31
C LEU A 130 6.21 2.00 8.30
N VAL A 131 5.97 3.33 8.29
CA VAL A 131 7.02 4.34 8.27
C VAL A 131 6.84 5.36 9.37
N ALA A 132 7.94 5.99 9.79
CA ALA A 132 7.91 7.15 10.68
C ALA A 132 7.75 8.41 9.82
N GLY A 133 6.52 8.88 9.68
CA GLY A 133 6.19 10.11 8.96
C GLY A 133 6.40 11.37 9.79
N SER A 134 6.20 12.52 9.16
CA SER A 134 6.44 13.85 9.76
C SER A 134 5.49 14.18 10.92
N ASP A 135 4.29 13.61 10.91
CA ASP A 135 3.23 13.86 11.90
C ASP A 135 2.63 12.56 12.46
N GLY A 136 3.44 11.51 12.59
CA GLY A 136 3.07 10.22 13.15
C GLY A 136 3.53 9.02 12.33
N ARG A 137 3.04 7.85 12.68
CA ARG A 137 3.36 6.60 11.99
C ARG A 137 2.34 6.32 10.91
N TYR A 138 2.77 6.16 9.67
CA TYR A 138 1.92 5.86 8.52
C TYR A 138 1.98 4.37 8.22
N LEU A 139 0.82 3.72 8.23
CA LEU A 139 0.66 2.31 7.89
C LEU A 139 -0.01 2.19 6.52
N PHE A 140 0.73 1.68 5.55
CA PHE A 140 0.24 1.32 4.22
C PHE A 140 -0.22 -0.14 4.27
N THR A 141 -1.53 -0.37 4.16
CA THR A 141 -2.15 -1.69 4.35
C THR A 141 -2.33 -2.48 3.05
N GLY A 142 -2.06 -1.86 1.88
CA GLY A 142 -2.51 -2.42 0.62
C GLY A 142 -4.02 -2.68 0.64
N ASP A 143 -4.43 -3.86 0.17
CA ASP A 143 -5.82 -4.31 0.21
C ASP A 143 -6.12 -5.25 1.37
N THR A 144 -5.14 -5.45 2.28
CA THR A 144 -5.35 -6.25 3.50
C THR A 144 -6.47 -5.68 4.37
N MET A 145 -6.55 -4.33 4.44
CA MET A 145 -7.53 -3.61 5.24
C MET A 145 -7.78 -2.23 4.65
N PHE A 146 -9.04 -1.83 4.49
CA PHE A 146 -9.44 -0.58 3.86
C PHE A 146 -10.76 -0.04 4.45
N VAL A 147 -11.12 1.21 4.13
CA VAL A 147 -12.41 1.79 4.48
C VAL A 147 -13.39 1.61 3.31
N SER A 148 -14.48 0.87 3.56
CA SER A 148 -15.55 0.60 2.60
C SER A 148 -16.40 1.85 2.31
N ALA A 149 -17.28 1.75 1.31
CA ALA A 149 -18.22 2.82 0.95
C ALA A 149 -19.18 3.20 2.11
N ASP A 150 -19.40 2.30 3.05
CA ASP A 150 -20.23 2.52 4.26
C ASP A 150 -19.45 3.21 5.41
N ASP A 151 -18.24 3.70 5.13
CA ASP A 151 -17.32 4.30 6.11
C ASP A 151 -16.94 3.34 7.26
N ARG A 152 -16.81 2.05 6.93
CA ARG A 152 -16.46 0.99 7.86
C ARG A 152 -15.15 0.33 7.47
N TRP A 153 -14.34 -0.02 8.48
CA TRP A 153 -13.17 -0.85 8.24
C TRP A 153 -13.59 -2.23 7.76
N SER A 154 -12.99 -2.64 6.67
CA SER A 154 -13.29 -3.87 5.95
C SER A 154 -12.03 -4.53 5.45
N THR A 155 -12.19 -5.76 5.00
CA THR A 155 -11.15 -6.56 4.36
C THR A 155 -11.76 -7.42 3.26
N PHE A 156 -10.93 -7.93 2.36
CA PHE A 156 -11.38 -8.76 1.26
C PHE A 156 -10.41 -9.92 1.02
N VAL A 157 -10.94 -11.11 0.83
CA VAL A 157 -10.18 -12.30 0.42
C VAL A 157 -10.53 -12.60 -1.03
N ILE A 158 -9.55 -12.63 -1.92
CA ILE A 158 -9.79 -12.96 -3.32
C ILE A 158 -10.18 -14.44 -3.43
N PRO A 159 -11.39 -14.75 -3.96
CA PRO A 159 -11.84 -16.14 -4.09
C PRO A 159 -10.86 -16.99 -4.91
N GLY A 160 -10.46 -18.13 -4.35
CA GLY A 160 -9.53 -19.07 -5.01
C GLY A 160 -8.06 -18.65 -5.03
N VAL A 161 -7.72 -17.48 -4.48
CA VAL A 161 -6.33 -16.95 -4.41
C VAL A 161 -5.92 -16.70 -2.97
N GLY A 162 -6.74 -15.96 -2.22
CA GLY A 162 -6.47 -15.58 -0.84
C GLY A 162 -6.81 -16.68 0.17
N ASP A 163 -6.50 -16.42 1.45
CA ASP A 163 -6.72 -17.33 2.57
C ASP A 163 -7.29 -16.57 3.77
N THR A 164 -8.49 -16.95 4.20
CA THR A 164 -9.21 -16.30 5.30
C THR A 164 -8.51 -16.49 6.65
N ALA A 165 -7.87 -17.63 6.89
CA ALA A 165 -7.16 -17.89 8.15
C ALA A 165 -5.89 -17.05 8.21
N ALA A 166 -5.11 -17.02 7.13
CA ALA A 166 -3.93 -16.17 7.01
C ALA A 166 -4.29 -14.68 7.15
N LEU A 167 -5.43 -14.25 6.59
CA LEU A 167 -5.91 -12.87 6.76
C LEU A 167 -6.23 -12.55 8.23
N SER A 168 -6.89 -13.48 8.93
CA SER A 168 -7.18 -13.30 10.36
C SER A 168 -5.91 -13.14 11.18
N ASP A 169 -4.90 -13.99 10.96
CA ASP A 169 -3.58 -13.91 11.62
C ASP A 169 -2.88 -12.57 11.29
N SER A 170 -2.97 -12.12 10.04
CA SER A 170 -2.43 -10.85 9.58
C SER A 170 -3.10 -9.65 10.26
N LEU A 171 -4.42 -9.67 10.44
CA LEU A 171 -5.13 -8.64 11.18
C LEU A 171 -4.75 -8.64 12.68
N GLU A 172 -4.56 -9.81 13.29
CA GLU A 172 -4.05 -9.90 14.67
C GLU A 172 -2.65 -9.28 14.78
N LEU A 173 -1.76 -9.54 13.82
CA LEU A 173 -0.45 -8.90 13.75
C LEU A 173 -0.58 -7.38 13.59
N LEU A 174 -1.42 -6.88 12.67
CA LEU A 174 -1.66 -5.47 12.47
C LEU A 174 -2.21 -4.79 13.75
N ALA A 175 -3.06 -5.46 14.53
CA ALA A 175 -3.59 -4.94 15.79
C ALA A 175 -2.51 -4.62 16.82
N THR A 176 -1.33 -5.23 16.72
CA THR A 176 -0.19 -4.95 17.63
C THR A 176 0.56 -3.67 17.29
N LEU A 177 0.31 -3.10 16.11
CA LEU A 177 0.93 -1.86 15.65
C LEU A 177 0.23 -0.65 16.30
N GLN A 178 0.86 0.51 16.17
CA GLN A 178 0.31 1.77 16.67
C GLN A 178 0.47 2.83 15.57
N PRO A 179 -0.30 2.74 14.47
CA PRO A 179 -0.30 3.78 13.44
C PRO A 179 -1.09 5.00 13.92
N ASP A 180 -0.75 6.16 13.38
CA ASP A 180 -1.53 7.40 13.51
C ASP A 180 -2.36 7.65 12.26
N VAL A 181 -1.82 7.21 11.10
CA VAL A 181 -2.47 7.32 9.79
C VAL A 181 -2.43 5.95 9.11
N VAL A 182 -3.56 5.54 8.55
CA VAL A 182 -3.67 4.29 7.78
C VAL A 182 -4.03 4.61 6.33
N ILE A 183 -3.34 3.96 5.40
CA ILE A 183 -3.39 4.24 3.98
C ILE A 183 -3.59 2.92 3.23
N SER A 184 -4.72 2.77 2.55
CA SER A 184 -4.98 1.59 1.71
C SER A 184 -4.66 1.87 0.24
N SER A 185 -4.39 0.84 -0.55
CA SER A 185 -4.22 0.98 -2.00
C SER A 185 -5.55 1.11 -2.71
N ALA A 186 -6.53 0.31 -2.33
CA ALA A 186 -7.91 0.40 -2.80
C ALA A 186 -8.85 0.80 -1.65
N PHE A 187 -9.93 1.52 -1.97
CA PHE A 187 -10.88 2.03 -0.99
C PHE A 187 -12.24 2.35 -1.59
N GLY A 188 -13.27 2.36 -0.75
CA GLY A 188 -14.62 2.76 -1.16
C GLY A 188 -14.99 4.18 -0.74
N ALA A 189 -14.57 4.62 0.45
CA ALA A 189 -14.87 5.95 0.99
C ALA A 189 -13.63 6.85 1.05
N THR A 190 -12.57 6.41 1.72
CA THR A 190 -11.31 7.17 1.86
C THR A 190 -10.11 6.22 1.88
N ALA A 191 -9.05 6.64 1.19
CA ALA A 191 -7.77 5.92 1.18
C ALA A 191 -6.91 6.25 2.39
N VAL A 192 -6.96 7.49 2.87
CA VAL A 192 -6.11 8.01 3.94
C VAL A 192 -6.95 8.34 5.16
N THR A 193 -6.79 7.56 6.22
CA THR A 193 -7.54 7.72 7.47
C THR A 193 -6.63 8.12 8.61
N VAL A 194 -6.87 9.30 9.18
CA VAL A 194 -6.24 9.75 10.43
C VAL A 194 -7.03 9.17 11.59
N LEU A 195 -6.39 8.38 12.46
CA LEU A 195 -7.09 7.70 13.56
C LEU A 195 -7.56 8.66 14.64
N GLY A 196 -6.79 9.74 14.92
CA GLY A 196 -7.16 10.71 15.95
C GLY A 196 -7.35 10.04 17.32
N THR A 197 -8.59 10.07 17.84
CA THR A 197 -8.95 9.42 19.11
C THR A 197 -9.47 7.99 18.96
N ARG A 198 -9.62 7.47 17.74
CA ARG A 198 -10.05 6.08 17.50
C ARG A 198 -8.94 5.13 17.91
N ARG A 199 -9.27 4.10 18.65
CA ARG A 199 -8.29 3.05 18.94
C ARG A 199 -8.08 2.18 17.71
N TRP A 200 -6.84 1.98 17.36
CA TRP A 200 -6.48 1.14 16.20
C TRP A 200 -7.03 -0.30 16.31
N THR A 201 -6.98 -0.88 17.52
CA THR A 201 -7.53 -2.21 17.78
C THR A 201 -9.02 -2.33 17.49
N ASP A 202 -9.80 -1.24 17.67
CA ASP A 202 -11.23 -1.24 17.35
C ASP A 202 -11.44 -1.22 15.82
N CYS A 203 -10.59 -0.50 15.09
CA CYS A 203 -10.61 -0.49 13.62
C CYS A 203 -10.30 -1.88 13.06
N VAL A 204 -9.28 -2.55 13.60
CA VAL A 204 -8.94 -3.92 13.21
C VAL A 204 -10.04 -4.90 13.56
N ALA A 205 -10.65 -4.79 14.75
CA ALA A 205 -11.77 -5.65 15.15
C ALA A 205 -12.99 -5.47 14.21
N GLU A 206 -13.24 -4.25 13.75
CA GLU A 206 -14.29 -3.97 12.76
C GLU A 206 -14.00 -4.67 11.43
N ALA A 207 -12.75 -4.59 10.93
CA ALA A 207 -12.33 -5.29 9.71
C ALA A 207 -12.42 -6.82 9.86
N GLN A 208 -12.00 -7.38 11.02
CA GLN A 208 -12.16 -8.81 11.31
C GLN A 208 -13.63 -9.26 11.26
N GLY A 209 -14.54 -8.41 11.77
CA GLY A 209 -15.98 -8.67 11.72
C GLY A 209 -16.52 -8.79 10.29
N SER A 210 -15.92 -8.12 9.31
CA SER A 210 -16.34 -8.20 7.91
C SER A 210 -16.02 -9.55 7.26
N ILE A 211 -15.01 -10.29 7.72
CA ILE A 211 -14.68 -11.64 7.23
C ILE A 211 -15.87 -12.59 7.37
N ALA A 212 -16.59 -12.49 8.48
CA ALA A 212 -17.73 -13.38 8.74
C ALA A 212 -18.97 -13.05 7.88
N ALA A 213 -19.09 -11.81 7.39
CA ALA A 213 -20.21 -11.35 6.58
C ALA A 213 -20.10 -11.78 5.11
N HIS A 214 -18.91 -12.21 4.65
CA HIS A 214 -18.64 -12.63 3.28
C HIS A 214 -18.61 -14.18 3.10
N ARG A 215 -19.06 -14.93 4.13
CA ARG A 215 -19.18 -16.40 4.08
C ARG A 215 -20.55 -16.88 3.61
#